data_948e94f93ff7255f6b82af886913fc39
#
_entry.id   948e94f93ff7255f6b82af886913fc39
#
_cell.length_a   1.000
_cell.length_b   1.000
_cell.length_c   1.000
_cell.angle_alpha   90.00
_cell.angle_beta   90.00
_cell.angle_gamma   90.00
#
_symmetry.space_group_name_H-M   'P 1'
#
loop_
_entity.id
_entity.type
_entity.pdbx_description
1 polymer ?
#
loop_
_entity_poly.entity_id
_entity_poly.type
_entity_poly.pdbx_seq_one_letter_code
_entity_poly.pdbx_strand_id
1 'polypeptide(L)'
;VRSSAASDVYKRQVLVLFDLPVLTGDQRREYARFRKFLLKSGFLMLQESVYCKLALNTTAVNGIVDQIHKNKPEEGLVQLLTVTEKQYAKMDLIVGNVKSEVLNTDERLVIL
;
A
#
# COMPACT_ATOMS: atom_id res chain seq x y z
N VAL A 1 21.11 16.32 -4.97
CA VAL A 1 20.27 17.09 -4.17
C VAL A 1 19.11 17.64 -4.89
N ARG A 2 19.37 18.39 -5.86
CA ARG A 2 18.34 18.87 -6.63
C ARG A 2 17.64 17.82 -7.32
N SER A 3 18.34 16.76 -7.66
CA SER A 3 17.73 15.67 -8.31
C SER A 3 16.72 15.04 -7.43
N SER A 4 16.95 15.06 -6.13
CA SER A 4 16.02 14.50 -5.19
C SER A 4 14.71 15.22 -5.23
N ALA A 5 14.75 16.53 -5.25
CA ALA A 5 13.55 17.32 -5.29
C ALA A 5 12.78 17.08 -6.58
N ALA A 6 13.50 16.97 -7.67
CA ALA A 6 12.87 16.70 -8.94
C ALA A 6 12.23 15.31 -8.95
N SER A 7 12.90 14.34 -8.35
CA SER A 7 12.36 13.00 -8.27
C SER A 7 11.09 12.94 -7.48
N ASP A 8 11.01 13.71 -6.41
CA ASP A 8 9.84 13.69 -5.54
C ASP A 8 8.57 14.10 -6.26
N VAL A 9 8.70 14.88 -7.29
CA VAL A 9 7.54 15.31 -8.07
C VAL A 9 6.87 14.12 -8.74
N TYR A 10 7.64 13.11 -9.07
CA TYR A 10 7.11 11.95 -9.77
C TYR A 10 6.76 10.79 -8.87
N LYS A 11 7.18 10.84 -7.62
CA LYS A 11 6.90 9.74 -6.68
C LYS A 11 5.43 9.70 -6.30
N ARG A 12 4.93 8.50 -6.15
CA ARG A 12 3.54 8.29 -5.79
C ARG A 12 3.46 7.19 -4.75
N GLN A 13 2.44 7.25 -3.91
CA GLN A 13 2.12 6.14 -3.02
C GLN A 13 0.89 5.45 -3.61
N VAL A 14 0.99 4.14 -3.76
CA VAL A 14 -0.13 3.34 -4.27
C VAL A 14 -0.73 2.65 -3.07
N LEU A 15 -1.99 2.95 -2.78
CA LEU A 15 -2.68 2.35 -1.66
C LEU A 15 -3.68 1.32 -2.18
N VAL A 16 -3.70 0.15 -1.54
CA VAL A 16 -4.66 -0.89 -1.86
C VAL A 16 -5.54 -1.06 -0.64
N LEU A 17 -6.83 -0.89 -0.84
CA LEU A 17 -7.81 -1.03 0.22
C LEU A 17 -8.71 -2.19 -0.16
N PHE A 18 -8.92 -3.13 0.74
CA PHE A 18 -9.72 -4.29 0.37
C PHE A 18 -10.59 -4.77 1.50
N ASP A 19 -11.71 -5.40 1.12
CA ASP A 19 -12.64 -5.97 2.05
C ASP A 19 -13.00 -7.32 1.45
N LEU A 20 -12.39 -8.38 1.96
CA LEU A 20 -12.56 -9.72 1.41
C LEU A 20 -13.31 -10.61 2.39
N PRO A 21 -14.19 -11.47 1.89
CA PRO A 21 -14.94 -12.35 2.79
C PRO A 21 -14.02 -13.41 3.38
N VAL A 22 -14.30 -13.83 4.61
CA VAL A 22 -13.49 -14.82 5.30
C VAL A 22 -14.36 -15.87 6.01
N LEU A 23 -15.57 -16.09 5.50
CA LEU A 23 -16.50 -17.01 6.14
C LEU A 23 -16.16 -18.46 5.86
N THR A 24 -15.75 -18.79 4.65
CA THR A 24 -15.44 -20.17 4.28
C THR A 24 -13.94 -20.40 4.27
N GLY A 25 -13.54 -21.66 4.23
CA GLY A 25 -12.15 -22.01 4.13
C GLY A 25 -11.52 -21.49 2.84
N ASP A 26 -12.24 -21.57 1.74
CA ASP A 26 -11.75 -21.08 0.46
C ASP A 26 -11.56 -19.57 0.50
N GLN A 27 -12.48 -18.87 1.11
CA GLN A 27 -12.38 -17.42 1.23
C GLN A 27 -11.17 -17.02 2.07
N ARG A 28 -10.95 -17.73 3.16
CA ARG A 28 -9.79 -17.46 4.02
C ARG A 28 -8.48 -17.74 3.30
N ARG A 29 -8.43 -18.77 2.47
CA ARG A 29 -7.24 -19.05 1.68
C ARG A 29 -6.98 -17.97 0.66
N GLU A 30 -8.06 -17.47 0.05
CA GLU A 30 -7.92 -16.40 -0.94
C GLU A 30 -7.46 -15.10 -0.29
N TYR A 31 -7.98 -14.81 0.90
CA TYR A 31 -7.52 -13.64 1.67
C TYR A 31 -6.02 -13.77 1.97
N ALA A 32 -5.61 -14.93 2.44
CA ALA A 32 -4.20 -15.14 2.78
C ALA A 32 -3.31 -15.06 1.54
N ARG A 33 -3.78 -15.60 0.43
CA ARG A 33 -3.03 -15.55 -0.81
C ARG A 33 -2.83 -14.12 -1.29
N PHE A 34 -3.91 -13.32 -1.26
CA PHE A 34 -3.83 -11.93 -1.71
C PHE A 34 -2.91 -11.11 -0.82
N ARG A 35 -3.05 -11.30 0.50
CA ARG A 35 -2.19 -10.61 1.45
C ARG A 35 -0.73 -10.96 1.23
N LYS A 36 -0.46 -12.25 1.03
CA LYS A 36 0.91 -12.70 0.80
C LYS A 36 1.46 -12.13 -0.49
N PHE A 37 0.63 -12.06 -1.51
CA PHE A 37 1.03 -11.46 -2.78
C PHE A 37 1.43 -10.00 -2.57
N LEU A 38 0.64 -9.24 -1.83
CA LEU A 38 0.95 -7.84 -1.57
C LEU A 38 2.28 -7.69 -0.85
N LEU A 39 2.49 -8.49 0.19
CA LEU A 39 3.72 -8.41 0.96
C LEU A 39 4.93 -8.80 0.13
N LYS A 40 4.80 -9.81 -0.69
CA LYS A 40 5.89 -10.25 -1.56
C LYS A 40 6.19 -9.23 -2.64
N SER A 41 5.20 -8.45 -3.02
CA SER A 41 5.38 -7.41 -4.03
C SER A 41 5.98 -6.14 -3.46
N GLY A 42 6.25 -6.11 -2.17
CA GLY A 42 6.89 -4.96 -1.56
C GLY A 42 5.94 -3.97 -0.92
N PHE A 43 4.68 -4.32 -0.78
CA PHE A 43 3.74 -3.45 -0.09
C PHE A 43 3.97 -3.52 1.41
N LEU A 44 3.70 -2.42 2.09
CA LEU A 44 3.75 -2.35 3.54
C LEU A 44 2.33 -2.26 4.08
N MET A 45 2.09 -2.93 5.17
CA MET A 45 0.77 -2.93 5.78
C MET A 45 0.60 -1.66 6.62
N LEU A 46 -0.38 -0.85 6.25
CA LEU A 46 -0.73 0.31 7.06
C LEU A 46 -1.80 -0.08 8.09
N GLN A 47 -2.75 -0.87 7.65
CA GLN A 47 -3.79 -1.43 8.49
C GLN A 47 -4.07 -2.81 7.93
N GLU A 48 -4.86 -3.59 8.62
CA GLU A 48 -5.09 -4.97 8.20
C GLU A 48 -5.57 -5.12 6.78
N SER A 49 -6.34 -4.16 6.30
CA SER A 49 -6.87 -4.22 4.95
C SER A 49 -6.45 -3.02 4.11
N VAL A 50 -5.36 -2.37 4.50
CA VAL A 50 -4.84 -1.23 3.75
C VAL A 50 -3.33 -1.37 3.64
N TYR A 51 -2.86 -1.48 2.42
CA TYR A 51 -1.44 -1.64 2.15
C TYR A 51 -0.98 -0.54 1.21
N CYS A 52 0.28 -0.19 1.28
CA CYS A 52 0.81 0.85 0.40
C CYS A 52 2.19 0.49 -0.13
N LYS A 53 2.52 1.06 -1.26
CA LYS A 53 3.82 0.87 -1.88
C LYS A 53 4.24 2.14 -2.59
N LEU A 54 5.51 2.50 -2.42
CA LEU A 54 6.05 3.67 -3.10
C LEU A 54 6.38 3.32 -4.55
N ALA A 55 5.97 4.19 -5.45
CA ALA A 55 6.32 4.07 -6.86
C ALA A 55 7.10 5.33 -7.24
N LEU A 56 8.21 5.14 -7.90
CA LEU A 56 9.12 6.24 -8.19
C LEU A 56 8.70 7.09 -9.38
N ASN A 57 7.81 6.55 -10.21
CA ASN A 57 7.34 7.28 -11.38
C ASN A 57 6.06 6.65 -11.89
N THR A 58 5.48 7.24 -12.90
CA THR A 58 4.21 6.78 -13.48
C THR A 58 4.31 5.37 -14.07
N THR A 59 5.42 5.06 -14.68
CA THR A 59 5.62 3.74 -15.24
C THR A 59 5.57 2.68 -14.14
N ALA A 60 6.19 2.97 -13.00
CA ALA A 60 6.17 2.06 -11.87
C ALA A 60 4.74 1.90 -11.34
N VAL A 61 3.98 2.99 -11.30
CA VAL A 61 2.58 2.92 -10.87
C VAL A 61 1.81 1.97 -11.78
N ASN A 62 1.98 2.14 -13.08
CA ASN A 62 1.25 1.31 -14.04
C ASN A 62 1.60 -0.16 -13.88
N GLY A 63 2.85 -0.47 -13.63
CA GLY A 63 3.27 -1.85 -13.40
C GLY A 63 2.64 -2.43 -12.16
N ILE A 64 2.56 -1.65 -11.09
CA ILE A 64 1.93 -2.09 -9.85
C ILE A 64 0.44 -2.36 -10.07
N VAL A 65 -0.23 -1.45 -10.76
CA VAL A 65 -1.66 -1.59 -11.03
C VAL A 65 -1.91 -2.86 -11.84
N ASP A 66 -1.09 -3.10 -12.85
CA ASP A 66 -1.23 -4.31 -13.66
C ASP A 66 -1.08 -5.57 -12.84
N GLN A 67 -0.12 -5.61 -11.93
CA GLN A 67 0.10 -6.78 -11.10
C GLN A 67 -1.07 -7.01 -10.15
N ILE A 68 -1.65 -5.94 -9.62
CA ILE A 68 -2.82 -6.08 -8.76
C ILE A 68 -3.98 -6.68 -9.56
N HIS A 69 -4.20 -6.18 -10.77
CA HIS A 69 -5.28 -6.72 -11.61
C HIS A 69 -5.08 -8.19 -11.92
N LYS A 70 -3.85 -8.60 -12.16
CA LYS A 70 -3.56 -9.99 -12.48
C LYS A 70 -3.70 -10.93 -11.30
N ASN A 71 -3.57 -10.40 -10.10
CA ASN A 71 -3.59 -11.23 -8.91
C ASN A 71 -4.79 -10.96 -8.01
N LYS A 72 -5.79 -10.30 -8.53
CA LYS A 72 -6.97 -9.93 -7.75
C LYS A 72 -7.69 -11.17 -7.24
N PRO A 73 -8.36 -11.05 -6.08
CA PRO A 73 -9.15 -12.17 -5.57
C PRO A 73 -10.43 -12.32 -6.38
N GLU A 74 -11.08 -13.45 -6.22
CA GLU A 74 -12.30 -13.75 -6.98
C GLU A 74 -13.52 -13.05 -6.42
N GLU A 75 -13.53 -12.78 -5.14
CA GLU A 75 -14.66 -12.16 -4.47
C GLU A 75 -14.20 -11.01 -3.61
N GLY A 76 -15.14 -10.16 -3.25
CA GLY A 76 -14.87 -9.06 -2.35
C GLY A 76 -14.62 -7.77 -3.09
N LEU A 77 -14.16 -6.80 -2.34
CA LEU A 77 -13.92 -5.46 -2.89
C LEU A 77 -12.42 -5.15 -2.78
N VAL A 78 -11.84 -4.72 -3.87
CA VAL A 78 -10.45 -4.27 -3.87
C VAL A 78 -10.43 -2.92 -4.58
N GLN A 79 -9.92 -1.91 -3.89
CA GLN A 79 -9.83 -0.58 -4.45
C GLN A 79 -8.38 -0.12 -4.40
N LEU A 80 -8.01 0.70 -5.35
CA LEU A 80 -6.66 1.18 -5.45
C LEU A 80 -6.68 2.69 -5.61
N LEU A 81 -5.84 3.36 -4.85
CA LEU A 81 -5.76 4.82 -4.88
C LEU A 81 -4.30 5.22 -5.00
N THR A 82 -4.01 6.08 -5.95
CA THR A 82 -2.65 6.58 -6.11
C THR A 82 -2.63 8.04 -5.70
N VAL A 83 -1.71 8.37 -4.80
CA VAL A 83 -1.59 9.74 -4.30
C VAL A 83 -0.15 10.19 -4.42
N THR A 84 0.06 11.49 -4.39
CA THR A 84 1.41 12.03 -4.39
C THR A 84 2.03 11.82 -3.02
N GLU A 85 3.36 11.90 -2.96
CA GLU A 85 4.03 11.82 -1.68
C GLU A 85 3.56 12.93 -0.74
N LYS A 86 3.32 14.09 -1.28
CA LYS A 86 2.87 15.22 -0.48
C LYS A 86 1.50 14.95 0.13
N GLN A 87 0.60 14.39 -0.67
CA GLN A 87 -0.72 14.03 -0.17
C GLN A 87 -0.62 12.96 0.89
N TYR A 88 0.21 11.96 0.65
CA TYR A 88 0.40 10.88 1.60
C TYR A 88 0.96 11.40 2.93
N ALA A 89 1.91 12.33 2.86
CA ALA A 89 2.52 12.90 4.05
C ALA A 89 1.55 13.72 4.88
N LYS A 90 0.46 14.14 4.28
CA LYS A 90 -0.56 14.90 5.00
C LYS A 90 -1.58 14.02 5.70
N MET A 91 -1.41 12.71 5.62
CA MET A 91 -2.32 11.81 6.29
C MET A 91 -2.33 12.14 7.78
N ASP A 92 -3.50 12.30 8.33
CA ASP A 92 -3.65 12.72 9.71
C ASP A 92 -3.94 11.51 10.59
N LEU A 93 -3.11 11.28 11.57
CA LEU A 93 -3.32 10.17 12.50
C LEU A 93 -4.17 10.67 13.65
N ILE A 94 -5.44 10.39 13.59
CA ILE A 94 -6.38 10.90 14.59
C ILE A 94 -6.28 10.11 15.89
N VAL A 95 -6.25 8.78 15.76
CA VAL A 95 -6.18 7.90 16.93
C VAL A 95 -5.31 6.72 16.55
N GLY A 96 -4.54 6.23 17.49
CA GLY A 96 -3.77 5.03 17.32
C GLY A 96 -2.28 5.25 17.35
N ASN A 97 -1.54 4.16 17.22
CA ASN A 97 -0.09 4.19 17.19
C ASN A 97 0.39 3.42 15.98
N VAL A 98 1.54 3.83 15.47
CA VAL A 98 2.15 3.11 14.38
C VAL A 98 2.78 1.85 14.93
N LYS A 99 2.64 0.73 14.23
CA LYS A 99 3.19 -0.53 14.66
C LYS A 99 4.70 -0.49 14.56
N SER A 100 5.37 -1.22 15.43
CA SER A 100 6.82 -1.15 15.51
C SER A 100 7.53 -1.54 14.23
N GLU A 101 6.98 -2.48 13.48
CA GLU A 101 7.63 -2.83 12.22
C GLU A 101 7.68 -1.66 11.29
N VAL A 102 6.63 -0.87 11.30
CA VAL A 102 6.57 0.27 10.44
C VAL A 102 7.52 1.33 10.95
N LEU A 103 7.61 1.47 12.25
CA LEU A 103 8.53 2.42 12.83
C LEU A 103 9.96 2.12 12.45
N ASN A 104 10.29 0.85 12.45
CA ASN A 104 11.63 0.48 12.10
C ASN A 104 12.03 0.89 10.72
N THR A 105 11.11 0.92 9.83
CA THR A 105 11.45 1.31 8.50
C THR A 105 11.47 2.78 8.35
N ASP A 106 10.99 3.52 9.36
CA ASP A 106 10.80 4.78 9.02
C ASP A 106 10.60 5.71 10.10
N GLU A 107 11.64 6.18 10.44
CA GLU A 107 11.63 7.13 11.41
C GLU A 107 10.82 8.28 11.02
N ARG A 108 10.50 8.36 9.80
CA ARG A 108 9.75 9.46 9.37
C ARG A 108 8.42 9.48 10.06
N LEU A 109 8.03 8.34 10.54
CA LEU A 109 6.81 8.29 11.27
C LEU A 109 6.91 9.12 12.51
N VAL A 110 8.09 9.22 12.97
CA VAL A 110 8.32 9.98 14.15
C VAL A 110 8.17 11.43 13.88
N ILE A 111 8.36 11.77 12.66
CA ILE A 111 8.26 13.10 12.26
C ILE A 111 6.88 13.60 12.35
N LEU A 112 6.00 12.71 12.42
CA LEU A 112 4.65 13.11 12.58
C LEU A 112 4.46 13.93 13.85
#